data_c9a3b58bf69f54f834d1d3a66e1eed60
#
_entry.id   c9a3b58bf69f54f834d1d3a66e1eed60
#
_cell.length_a   1.000
_cell.length_b   1.000
_cell.length_c   1.000
_cell.angle_alpha   90.00
_cell.angle_beta   90.00
_cell.angle_gamma   90.00
#
_symmetry.space_group_name_H-M   'P 1'
#
loop_
_entity.id
_entity.type
_entity.pdbx_description
1 polymer ?
#
loop_
_entity_poly.entity_id
_entity_poly.type
_entity_poly.pdbx_seq_one_letter_code
_entity_poly.pdbx_strand_id
1 'polypeptide(L)'
;MYNSKITGLGYYVPDNVVTNEDLSKLMDTNDEWIQERTGIKERRWIKEGSEDTSAVMGAKASRMAIERSGLTKDDIDFIVFATMTPDYYFP
;
A
#
# COMPACT_ATOMS: atom_id res chain seq x y z
N MET A 1 5.99 -2.54 33.25
CA MET A 1 5.08 -2.26 32.12
C MET A 1 5.89 -2.10 30.84
N TYR A 2 5.41 -2.66 29.75
CA TYR A 2 6.08 -2.59 28.46
C TYR A 2 5.54 -1.41 27.65
N ASN A 3 6.43 -0.72 26.97
CA ASN A 3 6.10 0.38 26.07
C ASN A 3 6.45 0.00 24.65
N SER A 4 5.69 0.52 23.69
CA SER A 4 5.95 0.32 22.26
C SER A 4 6.39 1.61 21.62
N LYS A 5 7.26 1.49 20.64
CA LYS A 5 7.81 2.62 19.91
C LYS A 5 7.86 2.30 18.43
N ILE A 6 7.40 3.23 17.60
CA ILE A 6 7.56 3.13 16.15
C ILE A 6 8.95 3.64 15.80
N THR A 7 9.77 2.80 15.18
CA THR A 7 11.15 3.13 14.84
C THR A 7 11.37 3.40 13.35
N GLY A 8 10.44 3.01 12.50
CA GLY A 8 10.54 3.25 11.07
C GLY A 8 9.23 3.05 10.36
N LEU A 9 9.03 3.80 9.30
CA LEU A 9 7.86 3.72 8.44
C LEU A 9 8.30 3.52 7.00
N GLY A 10 7.52 2.80 6.24
CA GLY A 10 7.75 2.59 4.83
C GLY A 10 6.45 2.44 4.08
N TYR A 11 6.51 2.66 2.78
CA TYR A 11 5.36 2.53 1.91
C TYR A 11 5.78 2.08 0.53
N TYR A 12 4.81 1.59 -0.22
CA TYR A 12 4.96 1.31 -1.64
C TYR A 12 3.62 1.52 -2.32
N VAL A 13 3.65 2.15 -3.48
CA VAL A 13 2.47 2.32 -4.33
C VAL A 13 2.83 1.90 -5.76
N PRO A 14 1.90 1.26 -6.48
CA PRO A 14 2.13 0.93 -7.90
C PRO A 14 2.35 2.18 -8.75
N ASP A 15 3.01 2.03 -9.89
CA ASP A 15 3.28 3.13 -10.80
C ASP A 15 2.07 3.63 -11.58
N ASN A 16 1.03 2.80 -11.70
CA ASN A 16 -0.15 3.12 -12.49
C ASN A 16 -1.05 4.13 -11.77
N VAL A 17 -0.96 5.38 -12.19
CA VAL A 17 -1.78 6.48 -11.66
C VAL A 17 -3.15 6.46 -12.32
N VAL A 18 -4.20 6.43 -11.50
CA VAL A 18 -5.59 6.50 -11.95
C VAL A 18 -6.20 7.78 -11.40
N THR A 19 -6.53 8.72 -12.29
CA THR A 19 -7.10 10.02 -11.93
C THR A 19 -8.62 9.92 -11.75
N ASN A 20 -9.20 10.96 -11.15
CA ASN A 20 -10.67 11.05 -11.07
C ASN A 20 -11.31 11.09 -12.46
N GLU A 21 -10.63 11.72 -13.43
CA GLU A 21 -11.11 11.74 -14.81
C GLU A 21 -11.13 10.33 -15.40
N ASP A 22 -10.10 9.52 -15.13
CA ASP A 22 -10.07 8.13 -15.55
C ASP A 22 -11.25 7.34 -14.97
N LEU A 23 -11.56 7.56 -13.68
CA LEU A 23 -12.70 6.91 -13.02
C LEU A 23 -14.04 7.32 -13.65
N SER A 24 -14.17 8.57 -14.07
CA SER A 24 -15.41 9.06 -14.69
C SER A 24 -15.74 8.33 -16.00
N LYS A 25 -14.73 7.72 -16.64
CA LYS A 25 -14.92 6.91 -17.83
C LYS A 25 -15.41 5.48 -17.53
N LEU A 26 -15.23 5.03 -16.29
CA LEU A 26 -15.56 3.67 -15.86
C LEU A 26 -16.88 3.61 -15.09
N MET A 27 -17.29 4.70 -14.46
CA MET A 27 -18.47 4.75 -13.61
C MET A 27 -19.08 6.16 -13.61
N ASP A 28 -20.30 6.26 -13.13
CA ASP A 28 -21.04 7.53 -13.06
C ASP A 28 -20.52 8.37 -11.88
N THR A 29 -19.46 9.12 -12.14
CA THR A 29 -18.84 10.01 -11.17
C THR A 29 -18.10 11.14 -11.90
N ASN A 30 -17.60 12.12 -11.15
CA ASN A 30 -16.76 13.19 -11.68
C ASN A 30 -15.74 13.66 -10.65
N ASP A 31 -14.72 14.38 -11.11
CA ASP A 31 -13.64 14.86 -10.26
C ASP A 31 -14.12 15.77 -9.12
N GLU A 32 -15.05 16.69 -9.42
CA GLU A 32 -15.58 17.62 -8.45
C GLU A 32 -16.27 16.90 -7.28
N TRP A 33 -17.11 15.92 -7.59
CA TRP A 33 -17.83 15.13 -6.58
C TRP A 33 -16.85 14.31 -5.72
N ILE A 34 -15.86 13.67 -6.34
CA ILE A 34 -14.88 12.84 -5.62
C ILE A 34 -14.05 13.71 -4.69
N GLN A 35 -13.55 14.85 -5.16
CA GLN A 35 -12.75 15.75 -4.33
C GLN A 35 -13.54 16.33 -3.17
N GLU A 36 -14.79 16.73 -3.42
CA GLU A 36 -15.67 17.27 -2.39
C GLU A 36 -15.92 16.27 -1.27
N ARG A 37 -16.10 14.98 -1.63
CA ARG A 37 -16.41 13.92 -0.67
C ARG A 37 -15.18 13.34 0.02
N THR A 38 -14.05 13.26 -0.65
CA THR A 38 -12.87 12.53 -0.18
C THR A 38 -11.59 13.34 -0.16
N GLY A 39 -11.51 14.42 -0.94
CA GLY A 39 -10.27 15.14 -1.17
C GLY A 39 -9.29 14.40 -2.07
N ILE A 40 -9.66 13.24 -2.59
CA ILE A 40 -8.78 12.40 -3.41
C ILE A 40 -8.81 12.89 -4.86
N LYS A 41 -7.62 13.10 -5.43
CA LYS A 41 -7.46 13.50 -6.83
C LYS A 41 -7.06 12.34 -7.73
N GLU A 42 -6.27 11.42 -7.18
CA GLU A 42 -5.77 10.25 -7.90
C GLU A 42 -5.47 9.12 -6.93
N ARG A 43 -5.32 7.92 -7.44
CA ARG A 43 -4.91 6.73 -6.70
C ARG A 43 -4.00 5.89 -7.57
N ARG A 44 -3.46 4.88 -6.97
CA ARG A 44 -2.58 3.95 -7.66
C ARG A 44 -3.23 2.57 -7.72
N TRP A 45 -3.30 2.01 -8.90
CA TRP A 45 -3.85 0.67 -9.12
C TRP A 45 -2.78 -0.25 -9.67
N ILE A 46 -2.87 -1.51 -9.27
CA ILE A 46 -2.03 -2.55 -9.85
C ILE A 46 -2.47 -2.76 -11.30
N LYS A 47 -1.50 -2.71 -12.21
CA LYS A 47 -1.74 -2.98 -13.62
C LYS A 47 -1.88 -4.49 -13.84
N GLU A 48 -2.78 -4.91 -14.72
CA GLU A 48 -2.90 -6.31 -15.11
C GLU A 48 -1.56 -6.82 -15.65
N GLY A 49 -1.15 -8.00 -15.20
CA GLY A 49 0.14 -8.58 -15.56
C GLY A 49 1.33 -8.05 -14.75
N SER A 50 1.09 -7.13 -13.81
CA SER A 50 2.14 -6.62 -12.92
C SER A 50 2.62 -7.69 -11.95
N GLU A 51 3.88 -7.58 -11.54
CA GLU A 51 4.46 -8.40 -10.46
C GLU A 51 4.03 -7.94 -9.07
N ASP A 52 3.35 -6.79 -8.98
CA ASP A 52 2.92 -6.20 -7.72
C ASP A 52 1.74 -6.95 -7.11
N THR A 53 2.05 -7.97 -6.33
CA THR A 53 1.06 -8.68 -5.50
C THR A 53 1.08 -8.07 -4.10
N SER A 54 0.12 -8.46 -3.25
CA SER A 54 0.08 -8.00 -1.85
C SER A 54 1.38 -8.30 -1.13
N ALA A 55 1.93 -9.51 -1.28
CA ALA A 55 3.19 -9.89 -0.64
C ALA A 55 4.38 -9.08 -1.17
N VAL A 56 4.46 -8.88 -2.49
CA VAL A 56 5.55 -8.11 -3.12
C VAL A 56 5.50 -6.65 -2.67
N MET A 57 4.34 -6.03 -2.69
CA MET A 57 4.17 -4.65 -2.24
C MET A 57 4.48 -4.49 -0.75
N GLY A 58 4.01 -5.43 0.07
CA GLY A 58 4.30 -5.44 1.49
C GLY A 58 5.78 -5.61 1.80
N ALA A 59 6.47 -6.46 1.04
CA ALA A 59 7.90 -6.64 1.18
C ALA A 59 8.69 -5.37 0.84
N LYS A 60 8.31 -4.68 -0.23
CA LYS A 60 8.95 -3.42 -0.62
C LYS A 60 8.76 -2.34 0.44
N ALA A 61 7.55 -2.18 0.95
CA ALA A 61 7.26 -1.23 2.02
C ALA A 61 8.02 -1.58 3.31
N SER A 62 8.08 -2.86 3.65
CA SER A 62 8.78 -3.34 4.84
C SER A 62 10.29 -3.09 4.77
N ARG A 63 10.91 -3.30 3.61
CA ARG A 63 12.33 -2.99 3.42
C ARG A 63 12.62 -1.52 3.69
N MET A 64 11.80 -0.64 3.17
CA MET A 64 11.94 0.80 3.41
C MET A 64 11.82 1.11 4.91
N ALA A 65 10.84 0.53 5.60
CA ALA A 65 10.64 0.73 7.03
C ALA A 65 11.84 0.25 7.84
N ILE A 66 12.38 -0.93 7.52
CA ILE A 66 13.53 -1.49 8.20
C ILE A 66 14.77 -0.62 7.99
N GLU A 67 15.04 -0.18 6.76
CA GLU A 67 16.15 0.72 6.47
C GLU A 67 16.07 2.01 7.27
N ARG A 68 14.88 2.60 7.35
CA ARG A 68 14.66 3.85 8.07
C ARG A 68 14.70 3.69 9.59
N SER A 69 14.47 2.49 10.09
CA SER A 69 14.50 2.20 11.52
C SER A 69 15.91 2.08 12.11
N GLY A 70 16.92 1.86 11.26
CA GLY A 70 18.28 1.54 11.70
C GLY A 70 18.45 0.09 12.15
N LEU A 71 17.40 -0.72 12.07
CA LEU A 71 17.44 -2.15 12.38
C LEU A 71 17.78 -2.97 11.11
N THR A 72 17.99 -4.25 11.28
CA THR A 72 18.15 -5.20 10.18
C THR A 72 16.98 -6.19 10.18
N LYS A 73 16.82 -6.93 9.09
CA LYS A 73 15.77 -7.96 9.01
C LYS A 73 15.90 -9.03 10.11
N ASP A 74 17.12 -9.27 10.59
CA ASP A 74 17.38 -10.27 11.64
C ASP A 74 16.89 -9.81 13.01
N ASP A 75 16.62 -8.53 13.18
CA ASP A 75 16.05 -7.96 14.41
C ASP A 75 14.52 -8.11 14.48
N ILE A 76 13.88 -8.58 13.40
CA ILE A 76 12.43 -8.71 13.31
C ILE A 76 11.99 -10.09 13.78
N ASP A 77 11.19 -10.13 14.84
CA ASP A 77 10.70 -11.37 15.44
C ASP A 77 9.28 -11.73 15.03
N PHE A 78 8.49 -10.75 14.61
CA PHE A 78 7.07 -10.95 14.36
C PHE A 78 6.57 -10.04 13.24
N ILE A 79 5.67 -10.56 12.39
CA ILE A 79 5.04 -9.81 11.30
C ILE A 79 3.54 -9.90 11.45
N VAL A 80 2.87 -8.74 11.39
CA VAL A 80 1.41 -8.67 11.28
C VAL A 80 1.08 -8.07 9.93
N PHE A 81 0.38 -8.83 9.09
CA PHE A 81 0.01 -8.41 7.74
C PHE A 81 -1.51 -8.34 7.63
N ALA A 82 -2.06 -7.12 7.61
CA ALA A 82 -3.49 -6.90 7.51
C ALA A 82 -3.90 -6.78 6.04
N THR A 83 -4.61 -7.77 5.54
CA THR A 83 -5.10 -7.77 4.16
C THR A 83 -6.36 -8.62 4.02
N MET A 84 -7.20 -8.27 3.06
CA MET A 84 -8.34 -9.09 2.65
C MET A 84 -8.06 -9.85 1.36
N THR A 85 -6.94 -9.54 0.69
CA THR A 85 -6.56 -10.13 -0.60
C THR A 85 -5.14 -10.67 -0.56
N PRO A 86 -4.88 -11.67 0.29
CA PRO A 86 -3.53 -12.25 0.36
C PRO A 86 -3.20 -13.02 -0.90
N ASP A 87 -1.90 -13.21 -1.19
CA ASP A 87 -1.46 -14.01 -2.34
C ASP A 87 -1.88 -15.47 -2.18
N TYR A 88 -1.87 -15.97 -0.94
CA TYR A 88 -2.29 -17.33 -0.61
C TYR A 88 -3.14 -17.30 0.66
N TYR A 89 -4.24 -18.05 0.64
CA TYR A 89 -5.08 -18.19 1.83
C TYR A 89 -4.50 -19.23 2.80
N PHE A 90 -3.79 -20.20 2.27
CA PHE A 90 -3.13 -21.24 3.07
C PHE A 90 -1.71 -21.45 2.56
N PRO A 91 -0.79 -21.79 3.42
CA PRO A 91 0.59 -22.11 3.04
C PRO A 91 0.69 -23.36 2.19
#